data_c15748cd9e10a95389eec4c5bcf4bff8
#
_entry.id   c15748cd9e10a95389eec4c5bcf4bff8
#
_cell.length_a   1.000
_cell.length_b   1.000
_cell.length_c   1.000
_cell.angle_alpha   90.00
_cell.angle_beta   90.00
_cell.angle_gamma   90.00
#
_symmetry.space_group_name_H-M   'P 1'
#
loop_
_entity.id
_entity.type
_entity.pdbx_description
1 polymer ?
#
loop_
_entity_poly.entity_id
_entity_poly.type
_entity_poly.pdbx_seq_one_letter_code
_entity_poly.pdbx_strand_id
1 'polypeptide(L)'
;MKTVPKVFSLGQSEIFECFNPVEFAKLRGILEEQELPKHHVLFSPGAPSEAIYFIEKGRVRLTRLSPEGKTVILALLGPGDFIGEAAWEAGEHDSYAETLEESRVYQIGREAFQNFIRTNPEFGIRLIQVIGMRLTQAQARIEDLVFRQVPSRIARLLITLADSHGKVTPKGIKVEYPLTHQEIADMVGSSRVTVTQILNRFRDSHWIDIESKRVTIHDMGALEEMVRHH
;
A
#
# COMPACT_ATOMS: atom_id res chain seq x y z
N MET A 1 17.22 -8.99 14.62
CA MET A 1 16.55 -8.99 13.31
C MET A 1 16.03 -7.58 13.07
N LYS A 2 16.61 -6.81 12.14
CA LYS A 2 16.08 -5.50 11.78
C LYS A 2 14.87 -5.74 10.87
N THR A 3 13.70 -5.40 11.34
CA THR A 3 12.44 -5.46 10.60
C THR A 3 12.60 -4.62 9.33
N VAL A 4 12.48 -5.25 8.15
CA VAL A 4 12.43 -4.53 6.87
C VAL A 4 11.17 -3.65 6.90
N PRO A 5 11.28 -2.33 6.62
CA PRO A 5 10.10 -1.47 6.62
C PRO A 5 9.06 -2.02 5.64
N LYS A 6 7.82 -2.19 6.08
CA LYS A 6 6.69 -2.62 5.25
C LYS A 6 6.41 -1.55 4.19
N VAL A 7 6.94 -1.71 2.99
CA VAL A 7 6.81 -0.72 1.90
C VAL A 7 5.39 -0.68 1.32
N PHE A 8 4.62 -1.75 1.51
CA PHE A 8 3.21 -1.87 1.11
C PHE A 8 2.46 -2.64 2.19
N SER A 9 2.11 -1.98 3.29
CA SER A 9 1.29 -2.66 4.31
C SER A 9 -0.18 -2.59 3.92
N LEU A 10 -0.71 -3.72 3.52
CA LEU A 10 -2.14 -3.96 3.53
C LEU A 10 -2.49 -4.43 4.95
N GLY A 11 -3.13 -3.57 5.70
CA GLY A 11 -3.94 -3.86 6.86
C GLY A 11 -3.36 -4.65 8.02
N GLN A 12 -3.12 -4.01 9.00
CA GLN A 12 -3.53 -4.09 10.42
C GLN A 12 -3.27 -2.70 10.95
N SER A 13 -4.27 -1.86 10.91
CA SER A 13 -4.12 -0.47 11.29
C SER A 13 -4.07 -0.40 12.81
N GLU A 14 -2.89 -0.15 13.31
CA GLU A 14 -2.66 0.28 14.68
C GLU A 14 -3.47 1.56 15.03
N ILE A 15 -3.97 2.29 14.01
CA ILE A 15 -4.81 3.49 14.23
C ILE A 15 -6.11 3.13 14.93
N PHE A 16 -6.76 2.03 14.55
CA PHE A 16 -8.05 1.65 15.15
C PHE A 16 -7.92 0.81 16.42
N GLU A 17 -6.80 0.11 16.61
CA GLU A 17 -6.52 -0.64 17.85
C GLU A 17 -6.37 0.26 19.08
N CYS A 18 -6.21 1.56 18.85
CA CYS A 18 -6.02 2.51 19.92
C CYS A 18 -7.26 3.13 20.50
N PHE A 19 -8.38 2.96 19.86
CA PHE A 19 -9.61 3.51 20.39
C PHE A 19 -10.12 2.67 21.55
N ASN A 20 -10.38 3.32 22.68
CA ASN A 20 -11.28 2.72 23.62
C ASN A 20 -12.72 2.66 23.00
N PRO A 21 -13.60 1.79 23.51
CA PRO A 21 -14.94 1.63 22.94
C PRO A 21 -15.75 2.92 22.82
N VAL A 22 -15.52 3.88 23.72
CA VAL A 22 -16.23 5.17 23.73
C VAL A 22 -15.72 6.09 22.61
N GLU A 23 -14.41 6.15 22.41
CA GLU A 23 -13.78 6.93 21.35
C GLU A 23 -14.15 6.37 19.96
N PHE A 24 -14.13 5.05 19.82
CA PHE A 24 -14.54 4.38 18.59
C PHE A 24 -16.01 4.64 18.28
N ALA A 25 -16.91 4.63 19.28
CA ALA A 25 -18.31 4.96 19.09
C ALA A 25 -18.51 6.42 18.65
N LYS A 26 -17.73 7.37 19.23
CA LYS A 26 -17.76 8.78 18.81
C LYS A 26 -17.28 8.95 17.37
N LEU A 27 -16.16 8.31 16.99
CA LEU A 27 -15.65 8.35 15.63
C LEU A 27 -16.68 7.76 14.66
N ARG A 28 -17.25 6.61 14.99
CA ARG A 28 -18.26 5.95 14.15
C ARG A 28 -19.51 6.82 13.94
N GLY A 29 -19.87 7.64 14.91
CA GLY A 29 -21.02 8.56 14.80
C GLY A 29 -20.83 9.72 13.83
N ILE A 30 -19.60 9.98 13.36
CA ILE A 30 -19.26 11.06 12.40
C ILE A 30 -18.70 10.50 11.08
N LEU A 31 -18.65 9.18 10.93
CA LEU A 31 -18.22 8.50 9.71
C LEU A 31 -19.42 8.15 8.84
N GLU A 32 -19.28 8.39 7.55
CA GLU A 32 -20.24 7.96 6.52
C GLU A 32 -19.72 6.67 5.87
N GLU A 33 -20.50 5.60 6.00
CA GLU A 33 -20.16 4.29 5.41
C GLU A 33 -20.53 4.27 3.93
N GLN A 34 -19.59 3.78 3.08
CA GLN A 34 -19.78 3.62 1.65
C GLN A 34 -19.37 2.21 1.23
N GLU A 35 -20.27 1.52 0.54
CA GLU A 35 -20.00 0.27 -0.18
C GLU A 35 -19.64 0.63 -1.63
N LEU A 36 -18.43 0.27 -2.05
CA LEU A 36 -17.90 0.67 -3.34
C LEU A 36 -17.61 -0.58 -4.19
N PRO A 37 -18.05 -0.60 -5.44
CA PRO A 37 -17.74 -1.69 -6.37
C PRO A 37 -16.25 -1.67 -6.70
N LYS A 38 -15.78 -2.76 -7.28
CA LYS A 38 -14.44 -2.82 -7.91
C LYS A 38 -14.30 -1.76 -9.00
N HIS A 39 -13.11 -1.16 -9.10
CA HIS A 39 -12.77 -0.08 -10.06
C HIS A 39 -13.54 1.23 -9.84
N HIS A 40 -14.02 1.47 -8.61
CA HIS A 40 -14.55 2.77 -8.24
C HIS A 40 -13.42 3.75 -7.93
N VAL A 41 -13.51 4.96 -8.49
CA VAL A 41 -12.56 6.05 -8.23
C VAL A 41 -13.09 6.90 -7.08
N LEU A 42 -12.39 6.88 -5.93
CA LEU A 42 -12.75 7.70 -4.77
C LEU A 42 -12.44 9.17 -5.02
N PHE A 43 -11.28 9.44 -5.62
CA PHE A 43 -10.87 10.79 -6.05
C PHE A 43 -9.85 10.71 -7.19
N SER A 44 -9.71 11.82 -7.91
CA SER A 44 -8.79 12.00 -9.03
C SER A 44 -7.97 13.28 -8.87
N PRO A 45 -6.85 13.43 -9.61
CA PRO A 45 -6.09 14.68 -9.62
C PRO A 45 -6.96 15.88 -9.99
N GLY A 46 -6.76 17.00 -9.29
CA GLY A 46 -7.55 18.22 -9.43
C GLY A 46 -8.89 18.23 -8.70
N ALA A 47 -9.32 17.09 -8.15
CA ALA A 47 -10.51 17.07 -7.30
C ALA A 47 -10.22 17.72 -5.93
N PRO A 48 -11.18 18.49 -5.37
CA PRO A 48 -11.02 19.08 -4.03
C PRO A 48 -10.78 17.99 -2.97
N SER A 49 -9.79 18.22 -2.11
CA SER A 49 -9.47 17.31 -1.01
C SER A 49 -10.25 17.73 0.24
N GLU A 50 -11.49 17.25 0.36
CA GLU A 50 -12.43 17.65 1.41
C GLU A 50 -12.68 16.55 2.46
N ALA A 51 -12.22 15.34 2.20
CA ALA A 51 -12.51 14.19 3.05
C ALA A 51 -11.31 13.26 3.21
N ILE A 52 -11.35 12.50 4.29
CA ILE A 52 -10.45 11.39 4.60
C ILE A 52 -11.27 10.12 4.56
N TYR A 53 -10.67 9.06 4.00
CA TYR A 53 -11.32 7.76 3.85
C TYR A 53 -10.53 6.71 4.63
N PHE A 54 -11.22 5.94 5.46
CA PHE A 54 -10.69 4.78 6.17
C PHE A 54 -11.19 3.51 5.49
N ILE A 55 -10.30 2.58 5.21
CA ILE A 55 -10.63 1.32 4.55
C ILE A 55 -10.97 0.28 5.62
N GLU A 56 -12.22 -0.19 5.66
CA GLU A 56 -12.64 -1.26 6.56
C GLU A 56 -12.46 -2.63 5.90
N LYS A 57 -12.82 -2.71 4.61
CA LYS A 57 -12.75 -3.94 3.81
C LYS A 57 -12.38 -3.63 2.38
N GLY A 58 -11.71 -4.58 1.74
CA GLY A 58 -11.28 -4.42 0.35
C GLY A 58 -9.92 -3.76 0.24
N ARG A 59 -9.59 -3.26 -0.95
CA ARG A 59 -8.27 -2.68 -1.26
C ARG A 59 -8.39 -1.50 -2.18
N VAL A 60 -7.57 -0.49 -1.93
CA VAL A 60 -7.50 0.74 -2.72
C VAL A 60 -6.08 0.92 -3.23
N ARG A 61 -5.94 1.26 -4.50
CA ARG A 61 -4.69 1.59 -5.14
C ARG A 61 -4.58 3.11 -5.28
N LEU A 62 -3.47 3.67 -4.80
CA LEU A 62 -3.12 5.07 -5.02
C LEU A 62 -2.12 5.15 -6.16
N THR A 63 -2.46 5.90 -7.23
CA THR A 63 -1.63 6.00 -8.44
C THR A 63 -1.45 7.44 -8.86
N ARG A 64 -0.31 7.70 -9.50
CA ARG A 64 -0.05 8.97 -10.18
C ARG A 64 0.34 8.70 -11.63
N LEU A 65 -0.12 9.55 -12.53
CA LEU A 65 0.26 9.55 -13.94
C LEU A 65 1.31 10.62 -14.20
N SER A 66 2.35 10.26 -14.96
CA SER A 66 3.26 11.27 -15.50
C SER A 66 2.61 11.99 -16.70
N PRO A 67 3.14 13.16 -17.11
CA PRO A 67 2.67 13.84 -18.32
C PRO A 67 2.74 12.96 -19.58
N GLU A 68 3.66 12.00 -19.63
CA GLU A 68 3.82 11.05 -20.74
C GLU A 68 2.90 9.81 -20.61
N GLY A 69 1.98 9.82 -19.65
CA GLY A 69 1.01 8.73 -19.44
C GLY A 69 1.58 7.49 -18.73
N LYS A 70 2.78 7.56 -18.15
CA LYS A 70 3.31 6.47 -17.33
C LYS A 70 2.64 6.46 -15.98
N THR A 71 2.21 5.29 -15.55
CA THR A 71 1.61 5.08 -14.22
C THR A 71 2.69 4.70 -13.21
N VAL A 72 2.60 5.27 -12.01
CA VAL A 72 3.33 4.80 -10.83
C VAL A 72 2.32 4.46 -9.73
N ILE A 73 2.48 3.30 -9.11
CA ILE A 73 1.70 2.92 -7.92
C ILE A 73 2.42 3.51 -6.71
N LEU A 74 1.78 4.49 -6.07
CA LEU A 74 2.30 5.13 -4.86
C LEU A 74 2.09 4.26 -3.63
N ALA A 75 0.88 3.66 -3.51
CA ALA A 75 0.54 2.78 -2.41
C ALA A 75 -0.52 1.76 -2.83
N LEU A 76 -0.50 0.61 -2.16
CA LEU A 76 -1.60 -0.35 -2.10
C LEU A 76 -2.07 -0.39 -0.65
N LEU A 77 -3.32 -0.04 -0.44
CA LEU A 77 -3.91 0.18 0.86
C LEU A 77 -5.02 -0.83 1.11
N GLY A 78 -5.15 -1.29 2.32
CA GLY A 78 -6.11 -2.31 2.71
C GLY A 78 -6.84 -1.98 4.01
N PRO A 79 -7.52 -2.98 4.60
CA PRO A 79 -8.26 -2.77 5.84
C PRO A 79 -7.40 -2.13 6.92
N GLY A 80 -7.92 -1.05 7.49
CA GLY A 80 -7.25 -0.28 8.52
C GLY A 80 -6.35 0.85 8.03
N ASP A 81 -6.08 0.95 6.74
CA ASP A 81 -5.41 2.11 6.18
C ASP A 81 -6.38 3.28 5.98
N PHE A 82 -5.79 4.48 5.79
CA PHE A 82 -6.55 5.68 5.44
C PHE A 82 -5.88 6.39 4.25
N ILE A 83 -6.68 7.17 3.53
CA ILE A 83 -6.27 8.01 2.40
C ILE A 83 -6.99 9.35 2.47
N GLY A 84 -6.47 10.33 1.75
CA GLY A 84 -7.01 11.69 1.73
C GLY A 84 -6.28 12.62 2.68
N GLU A 85 -5.05 12.29 3.07
CA GLU A 85 -4.21 13.13 3.92
C GLU A 85 -3.97 14.54 3.35
N ALA A 86 -4.09 14.72 2.04
CA ALA A 86 -4.06 16.06 1.42
C ALA A 86 -5.23 16.96 1.88
N ALA A 87 -6.29 16.39 2.48
CA ALA A 87 -7.38 17.16 3.07
C ALA A 87 -6.97 18.01 4.29
N TRP A 88 -5.75 17.85 4.83
CA TRP A 88 -5.23 18.71 5.91
C TRP A 88 -5.03 20.15 5.46
N GLU A 89 -4.51 20.31 4.27
CA GLU A 89 -4.37 21.60 3.62
C GLU A 89 -5.50 21.74 2.60
N ALA A 90 -6.21 22.85 2.60
CA ALA A 90 -7.24 23.13 1.61
C ALA A 90 -6.59 23.10 0.21
N GLY A 91 -6.63 21.95 -0.43
CA GLY A 91 -5.94 21.69 -1.69
C GLY A 91 -6.70 20.72 -2.58
N GLU A 92 -6.06 20.32 -3.64
CA GLU A 92 -6.55 19.33 -4.59
C GLU A 92 -5.77 18.02 -4.43
N HIS A 93 -6.39 16.93 -4.77
CA HIS A 93 -5.70 15.65 -4.90
C HIS A 93 -4.72 15.69 -6.08
N ASP A 94 -3.56 15.08 -5.94
CA ASP A 94 -2.53 14.95 -6.99
C ASP A 94 -2.43 13.54 -7.56
N SER A 95 -3.30 12.66 -7.12
CA SER A 95 -3.29 11.23 -7.42
C SER A 95 -4.70 10.67 -7.58
N TYR A 96 -4.78 9.47 -8.19
CA TYR A 96 -6.02 8.69 -8.24
C TYR A 96 -6.04 7.71 -7.08
N ALA A 97 -7.21 7.56 -6.44
CA ALA A 97 -7.51 6.46 -5.53
C ALA A 97 -8.62 5.60 -6.13
N GLU A 98 -8.33 4.32 -6.41
CA GLU A 98 -9.22 3.38 -7.08
C GLU A 98 -9.34 2.08 -6.28
N THR A 99 -10.56 1.56 -6.11
CA THR A 99 -10.80 0.26 -5.49
C THR A 99 -10.37 -0.88 -6.41
N LEU A 100 -9.66 -1.87 -5.88
CA LEU A 100 -9.22 -3.06 -6.61
C LEU A 100 -10.19 -4.24 -6.53
N GLU A 101 -11.14 -4.17 -5.62
CA GLU A 101 -12.20 -5.16 -5.36
C GLU A 101 -13.38 -4.46 -4.69
N GLU A 102 -14.48 -5.17 -4.44
CA GLU A 102 -15.57 -4.65 -3.61
C GLU A 102 -15.02 -4.24 -2.25
N SER A 103 -15.22 -2.97 -1.91
CA SER A 103 -14.60 -2.33 -0.77
C SER A 103 -15.62 -1.60 0.07
N ARG A 104 -15.40 -1.60 1.39
CA ARG A 104 -16.13 -0.77 2.33
C ARG A 104 -15.18 0.27 2.89
N VAL A 105 -15.55 1.53 2.76
CA VAL A 105 -14.79 2.66 3.28
C VAL A 105 -15.68 3.53 4.16
N TYR A 106 -15.05 4.17 5.13
CA TYR A 106 -15.67 5.22 5.94
C TYR A 106 -15.10 6.56 5.53
N GLN A 107 -15.98 7.48 5.17
CA GLN A 107 -15.61 8.86 4.85
C GLN A 107 -15.84 9.77 6.04
N ILE A 108 -14.95 10.72 6.25
CA ILE A 108 -15.10 11.83 7.20
C ILE A 108 -14.68 13.14 6.56
N GLY A 109 -15.54 14.14 6.62
CA GLY A 109 -15.20 15.48 6.14
C GLY A 109 -14.09 16.12 6.96
N ARG A 110 -13.30 16.99 6.30
CA ARG A 110 -12.12 17.67 6.88
C ARG A 110 -12.39 18.31 8.23
N GLU A 111 -13.44 19.14 8.32
CA GLU A 111 -13.75 19.88 9.55
C GLU A 111 -14.09 18.95 10.70
N ALA A 112 -14.92 17.93 10.44
CA ALA A 112 -15.29 16.92 11.44
C ALA A 112 -14.08 16.16 11.94
N PHE A 113 -13.14 15.81 11.04
CA PHE A 113 -11.92 15.12 11.38
C PHE A 113 -10.95 15.99 12.19
N GLN A 114 -10.75 17.24 11.80
CA GLN A 114 -9.95 18.18 12.56
C GLN A 114 -10.50 18.40 13.97
N ASN A 115 -11.83 18.52 14.09
CA ASN A 115 -12.49 18.66 15.39
C ASN A 115 -12.36 17.40 16.24
N PHE A 116 -12.45 16.21 15.60
CA PHE A 116 -12.22 14.94 16.27
C PHE A 116 -10.81 14.85 16.87
N ILE A 117 -9.77 15.26 16.13
CA ILE A 117 -8.40 15.26 16.63
C ILE A 117 -8.22 16.24 17.78
N ARG A 118 -8.81 17.45 17.69
CA ARG A 118 -8.72 18.43 18.78
C ARG A 118 -9.32 17.91 20.10
N THR A 119 -10.37 17.10 20.00
CA THR A 119 -11.04 16.54 21.16
C THR A 119 -10.47 15.19 21.62
N ASN A 120 -9.62 14.55 20.79
CA ASN A 120 -8.99 13.27 21.06
C ASN A 120 -7.49 13.32 20.69
N PRO A 121 -6.65 14.03 21.46
CA PRO A 121 -5.25 14.27 21.10
C PRO A 121 -4.41 13.00 20.98
N GLU A 122 -4.71 11.95 21.74
CA GLU A 122 -4.05 10.65 21.63
C GLU A 122 -4.18 10.04 20.22
N PHE A 123 -5.34 10.20 19.60
CA PHE A 123 -5.53 9.81 18.20
C PHE A 123 -4.62 10.59 17.27
N GLY A 124 -4.48 11.91 17.48
CA GLY A 124 -3.57 12.75 16.71
C GLY A 124 -2.12 12.29 16.81
N ILE A 125 -1.65 11.91 18.01
CA ILE A 125 -0.30 11.38 18.22
C ILE A 125 -0.08 10.10 17.41
N ARG A 126 -1.05 9.19 17.40
CA ARG A 126 -0.95 7.94 16.64
C ARG A 126 -1.00 8.15 15.13
N LEU A 127 -1.83 9.08 14.69
CA LEU A 127 -1.87 9.48 13.29
C LEU A 127 -0.50 10.00 12.82
N ILE A 128 0.18 10.82 13.64
CA ILE A 128 1.55 11.27 13.39
C ILE A 128 2.53 10.09 13.28
N GLN A 129 2.40 9.09 14.16
CA GLN A 129 3.23 7.88 14.09
C GLN A 129 3.05 7.12 12.78
N VAL A 130 1.80 6.94 12.31
CA VAL A 130 1.51 6.27 11.04
C VAL A 130 2.04 7.07 9.85
N ILE A 131 1.86 8.39 9.86
CA ILE A 131 2.43 9.27 8.81
C ILE A 131 3.96 9.21 8.83
N GLY A 132 4.58 9.20 10.00
CA GLY A 132 6.02 9.03 10.17
C GLY A 132 6.52 7.70 9.59
N MET A 133 5.82 6.61 9.84
CA MET A 133 6.14 5.31 9.23
C MET A 133 6.00 5.35 7.70
N ARG A 134 4.94 5.94 7.17
CA ARG A 134 4.74 6.11 5.71
C ARG A 134 5.85 6.96 5.09
N LEU A 135 6.28 8.02 5.75
CA LEU A 135 7.41 8.84 5.30
C LEU A 135 8.71 8.02 5.24
N THR A 136 9.02 7.25 6.29
CA THR A 136 10.18 6.36 6.31
C THR A 136 10.14 5.32 5.18
N GLN A 137 8.97 4.76 4.90
CA GLN A 137 8.77 3.82 3.80
C GLN A 137 8.99 4.49 2.44
N ALA A 138 8.48 5.72 2.25
CA ALA A 138 8.68 6.48 1.03
C ALA A 138 10.16 6.82 0.80
N GLN A 139 10.89 7.20 1.86
CA GLN A 139 12.34 7.44 1.81
C GLN A 139 13.11 6.17 1.42
N ALA A 140 12.81 5.02 2.04
CA ALA A 140 13.41 3.75 1.68
C ALA A 140 13.17 3.37 0.21
N ARG A 141 11.97 3.71 -0.32
CA ARG A 141 11.66 3.50 -1.74
C ARG A 141 12.46 4.41 -2.66
N ILE A 142 12.69 5.66 -2.27
CA ILE A 142 13.57 6.58 -3.01
C ILE A 142 15.00 6.02 -3.06
N GLU A 143 15.53 5.56 -1.92
CA GLU A 143 16.84 4.90 -1.85
C GLU A 143 16.92 3.69 -2.79
N ASP A 144 15.89 2.84 -2.80
CA ASP A 144 15.83 1.69 -3.69
C ASP A 144 15.85 2.10 -5.18
N LEU A 145 15.14 3.16 -5.53
CA LEU A 145 15.11 3.66 -6.91
C LEU A 145 16.46 4.25 -7.35
N VAL A 146 17.20 4.87 -6.43
CA VAL A 146 18.50 5.50 -6.71
C VAL A 146 19.63 4.49 -6.71
N PHE A 147 19.69 3.59 -5.75
CA PHE A 147 20.85 2.75 -5.49
C PHE A 147 20.71 1.30 -5.94
N ARG A 148 19.48 0.81 -6.20
CA ARG A 148 19.27 -0.60 -6.52
C ARG A 148 18.89 -0.84 -7.97
N GLN A 149 19.44 -1.92 -8.53
CA GLN A 149 19.03 -2.41 -9.85
C GLN A 149 17.63 -3.03 -9.82
N VAL A 150 16.97 -3.11 -10.98
CA VAL A 150 15.60 -3.63 -11.10
C VAL A 150 15.41 -5.03 -10.50
N PRO A 151 16.34 -6.01 -10.71
CA PRO A 151 16.20 -7.33 -10.07
C PRO A 151 16.12 -7.28 -8.55
N SER A 152 16.98 -6.47 -7.92
CA SER A 152 16.98 -6.28 -6.46
C SER A 152 15.71 -5.60 -5.96
N ARG A 153 15.18 -4.62 -6.71
CA ARG A 153 13.90 -3.97 -6.36
C ARG A 153 12.71 -4.94 -6.44
N ILE A 154 12.69 -5.83 -7.45
CA ILE A 154 11.67 -6.88 -7.56
C ILE A 154 11.80 -7.89 -6.40
N ALA A 155 13.02 -8.35 -6.10
CA ALA A 155 13.25 -9.25 -4.98
C ALA A 155 12.76 -8.65 -3.66
N ARG A 156 13.09 -7.38 -3.39
CA ARG A 156 12.64 -6.66 -2.20
C ARG A 156 11.11 -6.51 -2.14
N LEU A 157 10.46 -6.19 -3.26
CA LEU A 157 9.01 -6.14 -3.34
C LEU A 157 8.38 -7.50 -2.97
N LEU A 158 8.91 -8.59 -3.53
CA LEU A 158 8.40 -9.94 -3.26
C LEU A 158 8.58 -10.34 -1.79
N ILE A 159 9.73 -10.02 -1.17
CA ILE A 159 9.97 -10.23 0.26
C ILE A 159 8.96 -9.45 1.09
N THR A 160 8.77 -8.17 0.81
CA THR A 160 7.82 -7.31 1.53
C THR A 160 6.38 -7.83 1.43
N LEU A 161 6.00 -8.30 0.25
CA LEU A 161 4.67 -8.89 0.04
C LEU A 161 4.52 -10.24 0.76
N ALA A 162 5.59 -11.04 0.85
CA ALA A 162 5.59 -12.27 1.61
C ALA A 162 5.45 -12.02 3.11
N ASP A 163 6.12 -10.99 3.64
CA ASP A 163 6.03 -10.61 5.06
C ASP A 163 4.63 -10.11 5.45
N SER A 164 3.97 -9.38 4.54
CA SER A 164 2.66 -8.80 4.81
C SER A 164 1.48 -9.69 4.42
N HIS A 165 1.61 -10.50 3.37
CA HIS A 165 0.52 -11.27 2.74
C HIS A 165 0.92 -12.70 2.40
N GLY A 166 2.04 -13.17 2.96
CA GLY A 166 2.51 -14.52 2.74
C GLY A 166 1.76 -15.53 3.59
N LYS A 167 1.38 -16.63 2.98
CA LYS A 167 0.89 -17.83 3.66
C LYS A 167 1.91 -18.94 3.50
N VAL A 168 2.39 -19.47 4.61
CA VAL A 168 3.31 -20.62 4.58
C VAL A 168 2.57 -21.85 4.02
N THR A 169 3.16 -22.48 3.02
CA THR A 169 2.68 -23.70 2.37
C THR A 169 3.78 -24.74 2.31
N PRO A 170 3.48 -26.04 2.03
CA PRO A 170 4.52 -27.06 1.84
C PRO A 170 5.50 -26.76 0.69
N LYS A 171 5.11 -25.89 -0.25
CA LYS A 171 5.92 -25.48 -1.41
C LYS A 171 6.71 -24.17 -1.18
N GLY A 172 6.55 -23.52 -0.04
CA GLY A 172 7.16 -22.22 0.25
C GLY A 172 6.15 -21.18 0.72
N ILE A 173 6.49 -19.91 0.62
CA ILE A 173 5.61 -18.79 1.04
C ILE A 173 4.83 -18.31 -0.16
N LYS A 174 3.51 -18.54 -0.15
CA LYS A 174 2.59 -18.07 -1.19
C LYS A 174 2.10 -16.66 -0.84
N VAL A 175 2.38 -15.71 -1.70
CA VAL A 175 1.82 -14.37 -1.61
C VAL A 175 0.37 -14.43 -2.09
N GLU A 176 -0.57 -14.17 -1.19
CA GLU A 176 -2.01 -14.24 -1.53
C GLU A 176 -2.49 -13.05 -2.35
N TYR A 177 -1.69 -12.03 -2.46
CA TYR A 177 -1.96 -10.85 -3.26
C TYR A 177 -1.70 -11.12 -4.75
N PRO A 178 -2.72 -11.12 -5.63
CA PRO A 178 -2.51 -11.31 -7.06
C PRO A 178 -1.97 -10.02 -7.68
N LEU A 179 -0.82 -10.11 -8.34
CA LEU A 179 -0.19 -9.01 -9.06
C LEU A 179 0.05 -9.36 -10.51
N THR A 180 -0.30 -8.46 -11.40
CA THR A 180 0.13 -8.52 -12.79
C THR A 180 1.58 -8.05 -12.94
N HIS A 181 2.25 -8.48 -14.00
CA HIS A 181 3.60 -7.98 -14.31
C HIS A 181 3.63 -6.46 -14.55
N GLN A 182 2.50 -5.87 -15.00
CA GLN A 182 2.38 -4.43 -15.14
C GLN A 182 2.34 -3.74 -13.77
N GLU A 183 1.53 -4.24 -12.84
CA GLU A 183 1.48 -3.69 -11.47
C GLU A 183 2.84 -3.78 -10.77
N ILE A 184 3.54 -4.90 -10.91
CA ILE A 184 4.92 -5.02 -10.39
C ILE A 184 5.83 -3.96 -11.04
N ALA A 185 5.71 -3.74 -12.35
CA ALA A 185 6.49 -2.74 -13.07
C ALA A 185 6.21 -1.32 -12.55
N ASP A 186 4.94 -0.98 -12.37
CA ASP A 186 4.49 0.31 -11.85
C ASP A 186 4.92 0.53 -10.38
N MET A 187 5.07 -0.57 -9.62
CA MET A 187 5.55 -0.53 -8.23
C MET A 187 7.06 -0.35 -8.13
N VAL A 188 7.85 -1.01 -9.00
CA VAL A 188 9.31 -0.96 -8.95
C VAL A 188 9.92 0.10 -9.86
N GLY A 189 9.10 0.87 -10.58
CA GLY A 189 9.56 1.91 -11.52
C GLY A 189 10.35 1.32 -12.69
N SER A 190 9.77 0.33 -13.38
CA SER A 190 10.40 -0.35 -14.52
C SER A 190 9.39 -0.64 -15.63
N SER A 191 9.84 -1.23 -16.75
CA SER A 191 8.93 -1.67 -17.80
C SER A 191 8.37 -3.06 -17.52
N ARG A 192 7.13 -3.33 -18.00
CA ARG A 192 6.52 -4.66 -17.93
C ARG A 192 7.41 -5.74 -18.57
N VAL A 193 8.08 -5.40 -19.68
CA VAL A 193 8.97 -6.33 -20.40
C VAL A 193 10.15 -6.73 -19.50
N THR A 194 10.82 -5.74 -18.90
CA THR A 194 11.94 -5.97 -17.99
C THR A 194 11.53 -6.82 -16.79
N VAL A 195 10.38 -6.50 -16.17
CA VAL A 195 9.84 -7.26 -15.05
C VAL A 195 9.56 -8.70 -15.46
N THR A 196 8.93 -8.92 -16.63
CA THR A 196 8.64 -10.27 -17.13
C THR A 196 9.92 -11.08 -17.32
N GLN A 197 10.97 -10.50 -17.89
CA GLN A 197 12.27 -11.16 -18.06
C GLN A 197 12.90 -11.55 -16.71
N ILE A 198 12.87 -10.65 -15.73
CA ILE A 198 13.46 -10.91 -14.42
C ILE A 198 12.67 -11.97 -13.64
N LEU A 199 11.34 -11.89 -13.65
CA LEU A 199 10.51 -12.90 -13.00
C LEU A 199 10.67 -14.29 -13.63
N ASN A 200 10.83 -14.37 -14.95
CA ASN A 200 11.17 -15.63 -15.62
C ASN A 200 12.53 -16.18 -15.16
N ARG A 201 13.55 -15.32 -15.06
CA ARG A 201 14.85 -15.73 -14.51
C ARG A 201 14.73 -16.26 -13.08
N PHE A 202 13.99 -15.60 -12.21
CA PHE A 202 13.78 -16.07 -10.83
C PHE A 202 13.05 -17.42 -10.81
N ARG A 203 12.07 -17.62 -11.70
CA ARG A 203 11.38 -18.89 -11.86
C ARG A 203 12.31 -19.99 -12.39
N ASP A 204 13.08 -19.72 -13.42
CA ASP A 204 14.03 -20.67 -14.04
C ASP A 204 15.13 -21.07 -13.05
N SER A 205 15.47 -20.18 -12.10
CA SER A 205 16.35 -20.47 -10.97
C SER A 205 15.66 -21.18 -9.80
N HIS A 206 14.39 -21.51 -9.90
CA HIS A 206 13.57 -22.12 -8.84
C HIS A 206 13.43 -21.29 -7.55
N TRP A 207 13.65 -19.96 -7.61
CA TRP A 207 13.45 -19.09 -6.46
C TRP A 207 11.98 -18.79 -6.20
N ILE A 208 11.20 -18.70 -7.29
CA ILE A 208 9.76 -18.41 -7.24
C ILE A 208 9.00 -19.29 -8.24
N ASP A 209 7.69 -19.36 -8.05
CA ASP A 209 6.73 -19.78 -9.06
C ASP A 209 5.58 -18.78 -9.16
N ILE A 210 4.89 -18.74 -10.31
CA ILE A 210 3.80 -17.79 -10.56
C ILE A 210 2.60 -18.55 -11.14
N GLU A 211 1.56 -18.66 -10.34
CA GLU A 211 0.29 -19.27 -10.76
C GLU A 211 -0.86 -18.29 -10.53
N SER A 212 -1.70 -18.07 -11.54
CA SER A 212 -2.89 -17.20 -11.44
C SER A 212 -2.58 -15.80 -10.84
N LYS A 213 -1.47 -15.20 -11.27
CA LYS A 213 -0.96 -13.89 -10.79
C LYS A 213 -0.51 -13.89 -9.33
N ARG A 214 -0.38 -15.05 -8.68
CA ARG A 214 0.16 -15.18 -7.32
C ARG A 214 1.56 -15.77 -7.38
N VAL A 215 2.45 -15.18 -6.60
CA VAL A 215 3.84 -15.61 -6.49
C VAL A 215 3.96 -16.57 -5.32
N THR A 216 4.63 -17.69 -5.52
CA THR A 216 5.09 -18.57 -4.44
C THR A 216 6.61 -18.48 -4.37
N ILE A 217 7.14 -18.10 -3.22
CA ILE A 217 8.58 -18.00 -2.97
C ILE A 217 9.06 -19.32 -2.40
N HIS A 218 9.96 -19.98 -3.13
CA HIS A 218 10.59 -21.24 -2.72
C HIS A 218 11.90 -21.01 -1.98
N ASP A 219 12.68 -20.02 -2.44
CA ASP A 219 13.98 -19.65 -1.86
C ASP A 219 14.00 -18.19 -1.43
N MET A 220 13.65 -17.96 -0.16
CA MET A 220 13.70 -16.63 0.44
C MET A 220 15.14 -16.12 0.57
N GLY A 221 16.08 -17.02 0.86
CA GLY A 221 17.50 -16.68 1.02
C GLY A 221 18.11 -16.12 -0.25
N ALA A 222 17.81 -16.70 -1.41
CA ALA A 222 18.27 -16.21 -2.71
C ALA A 222 17.73 -14.80 -3.01
N LEU A 223 16.45 -14.52 -2.68
CA LEU A 223 15.89 -13.16 -2.83
C LEU A 223 16.55 -12.17 -1.86
N GLU A 224 16.80 -12.56 -0.61
CA GLU A 224 17.50 -11.71 0.37
C GLU A 224 18.94 -11.41 -0.06
N GLU A 225 19.63 -12.39 -0.62
CA GLU A 225 20.99 -12.22 -1.15
C GLU A 225 21.01 -11.24 -2.33
N MET A 226 20.04 -11.35 -3.26
CA MET A 226 19.84 -10.41 -4.35
C MET A 226 19.65 -8.96 -3.84
N VAL A 227 18.99 -8.79 -2.71
CA VAL A 227 18.79 -7.45 -2.10
C VAL A 227 20.06 -6.93 -1.43
N ARG A 228 20.94 -7.79 -0.90
CA ARG A 228 22.17 -7.37 -0.20
C ARG A 228 23.29 -6.95 -1.14
N HIS A 229 23.41 -7.57 -2.32
CA HIS A 229 24.56 -7.43 -3.21
C HIS A 229 24.36 -6.46 -4.38
N HIS A 230 23.17 -5.90 -4.52
CA HIS A 230 22.78 -5.02 -5.63
C HIS A 230 21.85 -3.90 -5.14
#